data_0f7c5cf0101924454f8219dafc16bec3
#
_entry.id   0f7c5cf0101924454f8219dafc16bec3
#
_cell.length_a   1.000
_cell.length_b   1.000
_cell.length_c   1.000
_cell.angle_alpha   90.00
_cell.angle_beta   90.00
_cell.angle_gamma   90.00
#
_symmetry.space_group_name_H-M   'P 1'
#
loop_
_entity.id
_entity.type
_entity.pdbx_description
1 polymer ?
#
loop_
_entity_poly.entity_id
_entity_poly.type
_entity_poly.pdbx_seq_one_letter_code
_entity_poly.pdbx_strand_id
1 'polypeptide(L)'
;MLTSNKALQRILKCGLGLAVIVTMSFGLTSTANAQFSALADKYPEVASLNNAFDVTQAALFDAMAEINANPETMQARMEVRMRLDMAKDMDSHAHMGHGSGEMTMNMGSPYGELEFQARVALTEMLRQSHSDEAAQNAFSESASLPTHARRVLSWGRTFERDIANIFADSSTSRSQKRAAVEMAINTYMTEDARHAVATVPKHADLYLAHEHAGGAKTAFPRLSSLMWTNQWLQLASLEAIVVGQLDSQFAGKVPVTLERYWAKVGSDTGMTMYPVPVDMPSAPAIAPAFYSEAPQAAMIIDNLNRLEAAVADIIAYPNIENRDELLEIVAEEFTKNDVNISDEMEYLLSALRGGIFNQGGPALGELGRSERNRSRDAMDMVHTMIMSGPQ
;
A
#
# COMPACT_ATOMS: atom_id res chain seq x y z
N MET A 1 11.20 -31.84 20.23
CA MET A 1 10.61 -30.52 20.53
C MET A 1 11.75 -29.49 20.55
N LEU A 2 12.18 -28.98 19.42
CA LEU A 2 13.14 -27.84 19.25
C LEU A 2 13.74 -27.88 17.84
N THR A 3 12.91 -27.65 16.80
CA THR A 3 13.41 -27.49 15.41
C THR A 3 12.60 -26.45 14.62
N SER A 4 12.13 -25.41 15.28
CA SER A 4 11.36 -24.37 14.60
C SER A 4 11.91 -23.00 14.93
N ASN A 5 12.92 -22.55 14.21
CA ASN A 5 13.27 -21.10 14.22
C ASN A 5 14.26 -20.70 13.11
N LYS A 6 14.41 -21.47 12.05
CA LYS A 6 15.35 -21.09 10.98
C LYS A 6 14.79 -20.04 10.03
N ALA A 7 13.48 -19.98 9.84
CA ALA A 7 12.83 -19.02 8.96
C ALA A 7 12.80 -17.60 9.56
N LEU A 8 12.37 -17.48 10.81
CA LEU A 8 12.43 -16.20 11.53
C LEU A 8 13.86 -15.67 11.74
N GLN A 9 14.85 -16.58 11.88
CA GLN A 9 16.25 -16.19 11.97
C GLN A 9 16.84 -15.66 10.66
N ARG A 10 16.23 -15.92 9.51
CA ARG A 10 16.65 -15.31 8.24
C ARG A 10 16.17 -13.86 8.12
N ILE A 11 14.95 -13.57 8.54
CA ILE A 11 14.43 -12.20 8.61
C ILE A 11 15.26 -11.35 9.59
N LEU A 12 15.65 -11.92 10.72
CA LEU A 12 16.52 -11.27 11.72
C LEU A 12 18.01 -11.19 11.30
N LYS A 13 18.46 -12.04 10.38
CA LYS A 13 19.88 -12.06 9.95
C LYS A 13 20.18 -11.14 8.77
N CYS A 14 19.22 -10.68 8.01
CA CYS A 14 19.43 -9.65 6.99
C CYS A 14 19.77 -8.26 7.55
N GLY A 15 19.58 -8.05 8.86
CA GLY A 15 19.95 -6.80 9.55
C GLY A 15 21.40 -6.69 10.06
N LEU A 16 22.21 -7.74 9.93
CA LEU A 16 23.57 -7.74 10.52
C LEU A 16 24.55 -8.53 9.65
N GLY A 17 25.10 -7.87 8.64
CA GLY A 17 26.27 -8.42 7.96
C GLY A 17 26.50 -7.96 6.54
N LEU A 18 26.78 -6.68 6.29
CA LEU A 18 27.44 -6.26 5.06
C LEU A 18 28.87 -5.85 5.38
N ALA A 19 29.80 -6.77 5.07
CA ALA A 19 31.21 -6.45 4.94
C ALA A 19 31.44 -5.82 3.55
N VAL A 20 32.06 -4.65 3.58
CA VAL A 20 32.45 -3.78 2.47
C VAL A 20 33.31 -4.53 1.46
N ILE A 21 32.89 -4.55 0.19
CA ILE A 21 33.78 -4.68 -0.97
C ILE A 21 33.60 -3.43 -1.81
N VAL A 22 34.58 -2.53 -1.72
CA VAL A 22 34.70 -1.33 -2.55
C VAL A 22 35.28 -1.75 -3.90
N THR A 23 34.49 -1.68 -4.96
CA THR A 23 35.01 -1.59 -6.32
C THR A 23 34.61 -0.27 -6.93
N MET A 24 35.60 0.60 -7.13
CA MET A 24 35.45 1.89 -7.82
C MET A 24 35.11 1.65 -9.31
N SER A 25 33.95 2.16 -9.71
CA SER A 25 33.66 2.42 -11.11
C SER A 25 33.31 3.91 -11.25
N PHE A 26 34.24 4.68 -11.77
CA PHE A 26 34.03 6.06 -12.17
C PHE A 26 33.18 6.14 -13.44
N GLY A 27 32.15 6.95 -13.43
CA GLY A 27 31.60 7.52 -14.64
C GLY A 27 30.09 7.72 -14.68
N LEU A 28 29.69 8.99 -14.63
CA LEU A 28 28.37 9.51 -14.99
C LEU A 28 27.26 9.37 -13.94
N THR A 29 27.41 10.10 -12.82
CA THR A 29 26.31 10.33 -11.87
C THR A 29 26.37 11.77 -11.38
N SER A 30 25.83 12.73 -12.11
CA SER A 30 25.88 14.12 -11.59
C SER A 30 24.56 14.89 -11.61
N THR A 31 23.46 14.29 -12.06
CA THR A 31 22.16 15.00 -12.05
C THR A 31 21.10 14.40 -11.14
N ALA A 32 21.14 13.09 -10.90
CA ALA A 32 20.17 12.42 -10.02
C ALA A 32 20.41 12.71 -8.51
N ASN A 33 21.66 12.82 -8.07
CA ASN A 33 21.98 13.00 -6.65
C ASN A 33 21.61 14.36 -6.03
N ALA A 34 21.40 15.41 -6.86
CA ALA A 34 21.01 16.72 -6.35
C ALA A 34 19.51 16.85 -6.03
N GLN A 35 18.69 15.98 -6.61
CA GLN A 35 17.23 16.01 -6.45
C GLN A 35 16.73 15.23 -5.23
N PHE A 36 17.53 14.30 -4.70
CA PHE A 36 17.18 13.47 -3.53
C PHE A 36 17.23 14.21 -2.19
N SER A 37 17.74 15.45 -2.16
CA SER A 37 17.95 16.16 -0.89
C SER A 37 16.71 16.90 -0.38
N ALA A 38 15.83 17.38 -1.26
CA ALA A 38 14.76 18.30 -0.86
C ALA A 38 13.77 17.71 0.16
N LEU A 39 13.36 16.47 -0.02
CA LEU A 39 12.48 15.77 0.92
C LEU A 39 13.22 15.50 2.25
N ALA A 40 14.45 14.96 2.17
CA ALA A 40 15.25 14.65 3.35
C ALA A 40 15.66 15.91 4.12
N ASP A 41 15.98 17.00 3.43
CA ASP A 41 16.36 18.27 4.05
C ASP A 41 15.19 18.92 4.81
N LYS A 42 13.99 18.87 4.25
CA LYS A 42 12.84 19.58 4.79
C LYS A 42 11.92 18.69 5.65
N TYR A 43 11.78 17.42 5.28
CA TYR A 43 10.90 16.44 5.93
C TYR A 43 11.64 15.10 6.17
N PRO A 44 12.71 15.10 6.99
CA PRO A 44 13.58 13.92 7.17
C PRO A 44 12.84 12.68 7.66
N GLU A 45 11.80 12.85 8.48
CA GLU A 45 10.98 11.74 8.95
C GLU A 45 10.16 11.10 7.82
N VAL A 46 9.62 11.91 6.89
CA VAL A 46 8.91 11.39 5.71
C VAL A 46 9.88 10.65 4.79
N ALA A 47 11.06 11.21 4.54
CA ALA A 47 12.08 10.57 3.72
C ALA A 47 12.53 9.23 4.32
N SER A 48 12.78 9.18 5.62
CA SER A 48 13.13 7.95 6.34
C SER A 48 12.02 6.90 6.26
N LEU A 49 10.76 7.32 6.41
CA LEU A 49 9.61 6.41 6.28
C LEU A 49 9.42 5.91 4.87
N ASN A 50 9.63 6.72 3.83
CA ASN A 50 9.55 6.27 2.44
C ASN A 50 10.56 5.14 2.18
N ASN A 51 11.81 5.28 2.66
CA ASN A 51 12.79 4.21 2.58
C ASN A 51 12.36 2.95 3.38
N ALA A 52 11.83 3.16 4.58
CA ALA A 52 11.34 2.07 5.41
C ALA A 52 10.14 1.34 4.76
N PHE A 53 9.29 2.06 4.01
CA PHE A 53 8.16 1.43 3.28
C PHE A 53 8.64 0.50 2.19
N ASP A 54 9.59 0.91 1.37
CA ASP A 54 10.09 0.08 0.28
C ASP A 54 10.66 -1.23 0.83
N VAL A 55 11.51 -1.13 1.87
CA VAL A 55 12.11 -2.30 2.53
C VAL A 55 11.05 -3.18 3.20
N THR A 56 10.11 -2.56 3.91
CA THR A 56 9.06 -3.29 4.64
C THR A 56 8.06 -3.92 3.68
N GLN A 57 7.72 -3.26 2.58
CA GLN A 57 6.76 -3.78 1.60
C GLN A 57 7.31 -5.02 0.88
N ALA A 58 8.58 -4.98 0.45
CA ALA A 58 9.22 -6.15 -0.13
C ALA A 58 9.30 -7.31 0.89
N ALA A 59 9.70 -7.02 2.13
CA ALA A 59 9.74 -8.02 3.21
C ALA A 59 8.35 -8.55 3.57
N LEU A 60 7.28 -7.76 3.43
CA LEU A 60 5.90 -8.18 3.64
C LEU A 60 5.49 -9.24 2.63
N PHE A 61 5.78 -9.06 1.35
CA PHE A 61 5.52 -10.05 0.32
C PHE A 61 6.29 -11.35 0.59
N ASP A 62 7.56 -11.25 0.96
CA ASP A 62 8.37 -12.43 1.29
C ASP A 62 7.84 -13.16 2.52
N ALA A 63 7.40 -12.44 3.56
CA ALA A 63 6.80 -13.02 4.75
C ALA A 63 5.48 -13.75 4.46
N MET A 64 4.59 -13.13 3.66
CA MET A 64 3.35 -13.79 3.23
C MET A 64 3.65 -15.08 2.45
N ALA A 65 4.59 -15.02 1.50
CA ALA A 65 4.98 -16.17 0.69
C ALA A 65 5.57 -17.31 1.54
N GLU A 66 6.47 -16.96 2.48
CA GLU A 66 7.12 -17.94 3.36
C GLU A 66 6.12 -18.60 4.30
N ILE A 67 5.25 -17.84 4.94
CA ILE A 67 4.21 -18.38 5.83
C ILE A 67 3.25 -19.28 5.03
N ASN A 68 2.82 -18.83 3.85
CA ASN A 68 1.89 -19.58 3.01
C ASN A 68 2.52 -20.88 2.46
N ALA A 69 3.82 -20.91 2.20
CA ALA A 69 4.56 -22.09 1.71
C ALA A 69 4.97 -23.06 2.83
N ASN A 70 4.89 -22.66 4.10
CA ASN A 70 5.32 -23.50 5.22
C ASN A 70 4.45 -24.76 5.32
N PRO A 71 5.02 -25.98 5.30
CA PRO A 71 4.27 -27.22 5.44
C PRO A 71 3.41 -27.32 6.71
N GLU A 72 3.84 -26.67 7.80
CA GLU A 72 3.13 -26.66 9.08
C GLU A 72 1.82 -25.84 9.02
N THR A 73 1.62 -25.02 7.99
CA THR A 73 0.43 -24.17 7.82
C THR A 73 -0.66 -24.81 6.95
N MET A 74 -0.57 -26.10 6.66
CA MET A 74 -1.55 -26.79 5.79
C MET A 74 -3.00 -26.60 6.27
N GLN A 75 -3.24 -26.70 7.56
CA GLN A 75 -4.59 -26.51 8.13
C GLN A 75 -5.07 -25.06 7.97
N ALA A 76 -4.20 -24.08 8.21
CA ALA A 76 -4.49 -22.66 8.02
C ALA A 76 -4.81 -22.35 6.54
N ARG A 77 -4.07 -22.94 5.59
CA ARG A 77 -4.36 -22.79 4.15
C ARG A 77 -5.73 -23.36 3.76
N MET A 78 -6.12 -24.49 4.34
CA MET A 78 -7.46 -25.03 4.13
C MET A 78 -8.55 -24.10 4.67
N GLU A 79 -8.31 -23.50 5.84
CA GLU A 79 -9.22 -22.52 6.43
C GLU A 79 -9.31 -21.25 5.56
N VAL A 80 -8.19 -20.72 5.06
CA VAL A 80 -8.19 -19.58 4.11
C VAL A 80 -9.06 -19.92 2.89
N ARG A 81 -8.85 -21.10 2.29
CA ARG A 81 -9.63 -21.52 1.12
C ARG A 81 -11.12 -21.57 1.42
N MET A 82 -11.50 -22.18 2.52
CA MET A 82 -12.90 -22.25 2.94
C MET A 82 -13.52 -20.87 3.12
N ARG A 83 -12.79 -19.92 3.74
CA ARG A 83 -13.28 -18.55 3.94
C ARG A 83 -13.45 -17.81 2.62
N LEU A 84 -12.51 -17.97 1.67
CA LEU A 84 -12.59 -17.38 0.33
C LEU A 84 -13.76 -17.94 -0.49
N ASP A 85 -13.96 -19.25 -0.44
CA ASP A 85 -15.09 -19.91 -1.11
C ASP A 85 -16.43 -19.43 -0.52
N MET A 86 -16.53 -19.30 0.81
CA MET A 86 -17.73 -18.74 1.47
C MET A 86 -17.99 -17.27 1.07
N ALA A 87 -16.95 -16.45 0.94
CA ALA A 87 -17.09 -15.05 0.53
C ALA A 87 -17.64 -14.96 -0.92
N LYS A 88 -17.11 -15.77 -1.84
CA LYS A 88 -17.60 -15.85 -3.23
C LYS A 88 -19.07 -16.29 -3.32
N ASP A 89 -19.48 -17.25 -2.50
CA ASP A 89 -20.87 -17.71 -2.45
C ASP A 89 -21.80 -16.60 -1.93
N MET A 90 -21.38 -15.84 -0.93
CA MET A 90 -22.16 -14.71 -0.39
C MET A 90 -22.35 -13.60 -1.43
N ASP A 91 -21.30 -13.23 -2.19
CA ASP A 91 -21.38 -12.22 -3.24
C ASP A 91 -22.32 -12.66 -4.38
N SER A 92 -22.32 -13.93 -4.73
CA SER A 92 -23.23 -14.47 -5.75
C SER A 92 -24.72 -14.36 -5.34
N HIS A 93 -25.00 -14.36 -4.05
CA HIS A 93 -26.36 -14.19 -3.51
C HIS A 93 -26.72 -12.73 -3.22
N ALA A 94 -25.75 -11.83 -3.04
CA ALA A 94 -25.98 -10.40 -2.79
C ALA A 94 -26.57 -9.66 -3.99
N HIS A 95 -26.41 -10.17 -5.21
CA HIS A 95 -27.06 -9.62 -6.40
C HIS A 95 -28.60 -9.75 -6.42
N MET A 96 -29.19 -10.44 -5.44
CA MET A 96 -30.64 -10.64 -5.36
C MET A 96 -31.39 -9.72 -4.38
N GLY A 97 -30.78 -8.76 -3.75
CA GLY A 97 -31.52 -7.76 -2.96
C GLY A 97 -30.76 -7.15 -1.78
N HIS A 98 -30.65 -5.85 -1.80
CA HIS A 98 -30.35 -4.92 -0.71
C HIS A 98 -29.05 -5.12 0.10
N GLY A 99 -28.10 -4.22 -0.13
CA GLY A 99 -27.18 -3.67 0.86
C GLY A 99 -26.69 -4.63 1.97
N SER A 100 -25.95 -5.65 1.60
CA SER A 100 -25.16 -6.40 2.59
C SER A 100 -23.96 -5.56 2.97
N GLY A 101 -24.12 -4.76 4.01
CA GLY A 101 -22.96 -4.30 4.78
C GLY A 101 -22.16 -5.56 5.13
N GLU A 102 -20.96 -5.63 4.60
CA GLU A 102 -20.02 -6.74 4.78
C GLU A 102 -19.86 -7.05 6.27
N MET A 103 -20.69 -7.97 6.80
CA MET A 103 -20.40 -8.60 8.08
C MET A 103 -19.24 -9.58 7.83
N THR A 104 -18.04 -9.07 7.61
CA THR A 104 -16.85 -9.87 7.87
C THR A 104 -16.85 -10.13 9.36
N MET A 105 -17.35 -11.30 9.77
CA MET A 105 -17.10 -11.79 11.11
C MET A 105 -15.60 -11.66 11.32
N ASN A 106 -15.21 -10.94 12.39
CA ASN A 106 -13.80 -10.78 12.78
C ASN A 106 -13.27 -12.15 13.25
N MET A 107 -13.16 -13.06 12.31
CA MET A 107 -12.47 -14.33 12.52
C MET A 107 -11.00 -14.01 12.46
N GLY A 108 -10.29 -14.18 13.56
CA GLY A 108 -8.86 -13.93 13.65
C GLY A 108 -8.05 -14.51 12.48
N SER A 109 -6.81 -14.09 12.32
CA SER A 109 -5.94 -14.60 11.26
C SER A 109 -5.88 -16.13 11.26
N PRO A 110 -6.09 -16.78 10.10
CA PRO A 110 -5.90 -18.24 9.98
C PRO A 110 -4.48 -18.67 10.33
N TYR A 111 -3.49 -17.82 10.06
CA TYR A 111 -2.08 -18.08 10.38
C TYR A 111 -1.68 -17.68 11.82
N GLY A 112 -2.60 -17.06 12.58
CA GLY A 112 -2.46 -16.82 14.02
C GLY A 112 -1.14 -16.16 14.42
N GLU A 113 -0.36 -16.89 15.22
CA GLU A 113 0.91 -16.41 15.78
C GLU A 113 1.98 -16.12 14.71
N LEU A 114 2.02 -16.87 13.61
CA LEU A 114 3.00 -16.64 12.54
C LEU A 114 2.82 -15.28 11.88
N GLU A 115 1.57 -14.91 11.57
CA GLU A 115 1.26 -13.58 11.04
C GLU A 115 1.53 -12.49 12.09
N PHE A 116 1.18 -12.72 13.35
CA PHE A 116 1.44 -11.76 14.42
C PHE A 116 2.94 -11.46 14.56
N GLN A 117 3.78 -12.49 14.58
CA GLN A 117 5.23 -12.30 14.65
C GLN A 117 5.79 -11.58 13.43
N ALA A 118 5.31 -11.91 12.23
CA ALA A 118 5.67 -11.20 11.01
C ALA A 118 5.26 -9.72 11.10
N ARG A 119 4.04 -9.42 11.57
CA ARG A 119 3.56 -8.05 11.77
C ARG A 119 4.45 -7.27 12.74
N VAL A 120 4.85 -7.87 13.87
CA VAL A 120 5.75 -7.24 14.84
C VAL A 120 7.11 -6.94 14.20
N ALA A 121 7.70 -7.92 13.52
CA ALA A 121 8.99 -7.75 12.85
C ALA A 121 8.98 -6.63 11.80
N LEU A 122 7.93 -6.58 10.96
CA LEU A 122 7.76 -5.54 9.96
C LEU A 122 7.50 -4.15 10.57
N THR A 123 6.78 -4.10 11.70
CA THR A 123 6.58 -2.83 12.43
C THR A 123 7.89 -2.31 13.03
N GLU A 124 8.74 -3.19 13.54
CA GLU A 124 10.08 -2.80 14.01
C GLU A 124 10.98 -2.36 12.85
N MET A 125 10.87 -2.98 11.68
CA MET A 125 11.57 -2.57 10.46
C MET A 125 11.16 -1.16 10.02
N LEU A 126 9.86 -0.81 10.10
CA LEU A 126 9.36 0.54 9.83
C LEU A 126 9.94 1.63 10.76
N ARG A 127 10.34 1.25 11.98
CA ARG A 127 10.96 2.18 12.96
C ARG A 127 12.45 2.36 12.77
N GLN A 128 13.07 1.50 11.96
CA GLN A 128 14.49 1.57 11.67
C GLN A 128 14.76 2.55 10.52
N SER A 129 15.92 3.18 10.55
CA SER A 129 16.41 3.98 9.43
C SER A 129 17.03 3.05 8.38
N HIS A 130 16.60 3.19 7.14
CA HIS A 130 17.14 2.47 5.99
C HIS A 130 17.83 3.44 5.04
N SER A 131 18.94 2.99 4.43
CA SER A 131 19.63 3.78 3.42
C SER A 131 18.82 3.84 2.12
N ASP A 132 19.08 4.86 1.30
CA ASP A 132 18.48 4.98 -0.02
C ASP A 132 18.82 3.77 -0.91
N GLU A 133 20.03 3.22 -0.78
CA GLU A 133 20.45 2.02 -1.50
C GLU A 133 19.61 0.80 -1.09
N ALA A 134 19.39 0.60 0.22
CA ALA A 134 18.55 -0.49 0.71
C ALA A 134 17.11 -0.37 0.20
N ALA A 135 16.55 0.82 0.20
CA ALA A 135 15.21 1.09 -0.31
C ALA A 135 15.11 0.86 -1.83
N GLN A 136 16.10 1.33 -2.61
CA GLN A 136 16.13 1.12 -4.06
C GLN A 136 16.25 -0.35 -4.46
N ASN A 137 16.95 -1.15 -3.67
CA ASN A 137 17.17 -2.57 -3.94
C ASN A 137 16.09 -3.49 -3.36
N ALA A 138 15.23 -2.99 -2.49
CA ALA A 138 14.30 -3.79 -1.71
C ALA A 138 13.47 -4.77 -2.57
N PHE A 139 12.79 -4.26 -3.58
CA PHE A 139 11.98 -5.12 -4.46
C PHE A 139 12.83 -6.01 -5.37
N SER A 140 14.00 -5.53 -5.84
CA SER A 140 14.88 -6.34 -6.69
C SER A 140 15.47 -7.55 -5.95
N GLU A 141 15.55 -7.49 -4.63
CA GLU A 141 16.04 -8.55 -3.75
C GLU A 141 14.93 -9.47 -3.20
N SER A 142 13.65 -9.11 -3.38
CA SER A 142 12.53 -9.92 -2.89
C SER A 142 12.52 -11.32 -3.54
N ALA A 143 12.45 -12.35 -2.71
CA ALA A 143 12.45 -13.73 -3.16
C ALA A 143 11.07 -14.19 -3.69
N SER A 144 10.00 -13.53 -3.29
CA SER A 144 8.62 -13.89 -3.64
C SER A 144 8.14 -13.31 -4.96
N LEU A 145 8.86 -12.34 -5.52
CA LEU A 145 8.48 -11.64 -6.73
C LEU A 145 9.28 -12.13 -7.95
N PRO A 146 8.65 -12.37 -9.11
CA PRO A 146 9.35 -12.65 -10.36
C PRO A 146 9.97 -11.37 -10.95
N THR A 147 10.81 -11.52 -11.95
CA THR A 147 11.72 -10.46 -12.44
C THR A 147 10.98 -9.21 -12.94
N HIS A 148 9.93 -9.37 -13.73
CA HIS A 148 9.19 -8.23 -14.29
C HIS A 148 8.46 -7.48 -13.19
N ALA A 149 7.72 -8.19 -12.30
CA ALA A 149 7.03 -7.57 -11.19
C ALA A 149 7.99 -6.80 -10.27
N ARG A 150 9.18 -7.36 -9.95
CA ARG A 150 10.22 -6.63 -9.21
C ARG A 150 10.60 -5.32 -9.87
N ARG A 151 10.80 -5.35 -11.19
CA ARG A 151 11.23 -4.17 -11.93
C ARG A 151 10.14 -3.12 -12.00
N VAL A 152 8.88 -3.51 -12.23
CA VAL A 152 7.73 -2.59 -12.21
C VAL A 152 7.62 -1.87 -10.88
N LEU A 153 7.67 -2.62 -9.77
CA LEU A 153 7.58 -2.03 -8.42
C LEU A 153 8.79 -1.14 -8.10
N SER A 154 10.02 -1.60 -8.38
CA SER A 154 11.23 -0.78 -8.15
C SER A 154 11.20 0.53 -8.96
N TRP A 155 10.78 0.46 -10.24
CA TRP A 155 10.70 1.64 -11.11
C TRP A 155 9.63 2.61 -10.63
N GLY A 156 8.47 2.09 -10.21
CA GLY A 156 7.40 2.87 -9.61
C GLY A 156 7.82 3.58 -8.34
N ARG A 157 8.53 2.90 -7.44
CA ARG A 157 9.03 3.52 -6.21
C ARG A 157 10.07 4.61 -6.45
N THR A 158 10.88 4.49 -7.50
CA THR A 158 11.78 5.57 -7.94
C THR A 158 10.97 6.80 -8.34
N PHE A 159 9.94 6.62 -9.16
CA PHE A 159 9.03 7.70 -9.56
C PHE A 159 8.35 8.39 -8.35
N GLU A 160 7.83 7.62 -7.39
CA GLU A 160 7.19 8.20 -6.19
C GLU A 160 8.15 9.07 -5.39
N ARG A 161 9.42 8.65 -5.24
CA ARG A 161 10.45 9.45 -4.58
C ARG A 161 10.74 10.75 -5.33
N ASP A 162 10.80 10.71 -6.66
CA ASP A 162 11.00 11.89 -7.48
C ASP A 162 9.85 12.89 -7.30
N ILE A 163 8.61 12.42 -7.32
CA ILE A 163 7.42 13.25 -7.08
C ILE A 163 7.45 13.87 -5.68
N ALA A 164 7.77 13.08 -4.65
CA ALA A 164 7.87 13.60 -3.29
C ALA A 164 8.95 14.68 -3.15
N ASN A 165 10.10 14.50 -3.79
CA ASN A 165 11.18 15.51 -3.82
C ASN A 165 10.76 16.80 -4.54
N ILE A 166 10.11 16.69 -5.70
CA ILE A 166 9.61 17.86 -6.44
C ILE A 166 8.67 18.69 -5.57
N PHE A 167 7.72 18.03 -4.89
CA PHE A 167 6.78 18.76 -4.04
C PHE A 167 7.42 19.25 -2.73
N ALA A 168 8.42 18.58 -2.19
CA ALA A 168 9.14 19.03 -0.99
C ALA A 168 9.99 20.28 -1.22
N ASP A 169 10.49 20.49 -2.43
CA ASP A 169 11.33 21.65 -2.75
C ASP A 169 10.55 22.98 -2.64
N SER A 170 10.82 23.74 -1.58
CA SER A 170 10.17 25.03 -1.34
C SER A 170 10.81 26.19 -2.09
N SER A 171 11.93 25.98 -2.78
CA SER A 171 12.62 27.01 -3.55
C SER A 171 12.01 27.23 -4.93
N THR A 172 11.26 26.25 -5.44
CA THR A 172 10.62 26.29 -6.76
C THR A 172 9.17 26.79 -6.68
N SER A 173 8.78 27.58 -7.69
CA SER A 173 7.40 28.03 -7.83
C SER A 173 6.44 26.88 -8.23
N ARG A 174 5.14 27.10 -8.02
CA ARG A 174 4.10 26.14 -8.42
C ARG A 174 4.17 25.76 -9.90
N SER A 175 4.44 26.72 -10.79
CA SER A 175 4.58 26.46 -12.23
C SER A 175 5.83 25.63 -12.57
N GLN A 176 6.93 25.86 -11.86
CA GLN A 176 8.15 25.07 -12.02
C GLN A 176 7.94 23.64 -11.51
N LYS A 177 7.21 23.45 -10.40
CA LYS A 177 6.86 22.11 -9.90
C LYS A 177 6.01 21.33 -10.90
N ARG A 178 4.99 21.97 -11.50
CA ARG A 178 4.18 21.33 -12.54
C ARG A 178 5.03 20.90 -13.73
N ALA A 179 5.92 21.76 -14.21
CA ALA A 179 6.85 21.41 -15.29
C ALA A 179 7.81 20.26 -14.89
N ALA A 180 8.31 20.26 -13.65
CA ALA A 180 9.14 19.17 -13.13
C ALA A 180 8.38 17.84 -13.03
N VAL A 181 7.12 17.86 -12.59
CA VAL A 181 6.24 16.68 -12.56
C VAL A 181 6.00 16.14 -13.97
N GLU A 182 5.70 17.01 -14.96
CA GLU A 182 5.55 16.61 -16.35
C GLU A 182 6.82 15.96 -16.90
N MET A 183 7.99 16.50 -16.58
CA MET A 183 9.29 15.92 -16.93
C MET A 183 9.49 14.55 -16.26
N ALA A 184 9.19 14.42 -14.96
CA ALA A 184 9.33 13.17 -14.23
C ALA A 184 8.40 12.08 -14.80
N ILE A 185 7.16 12.41 -15.14
CA ILE A 185 6.22 11.50 -15.81
C ILE A 185 6.78 11.06 -17.17
N ASN A 186 7.27 12.01 -17.98
CA ASN A 186 7.83 11.69 -19.28
C ASN A 186 9.06 10.77 -19.15
N THR A 187 9.96 11.06 -18.24
CA THR A 187 11.13 10.22 -17.93
C THR A 187 10.70 8.81 -17.50
N TYR A 188 9.76 8.71 -16.55
CA TYR A 188 9.21 7.45 -16.08
C TYR A 188 8.60 6.61 -17.20
N MET A 189 7.82 7.23 -18.07
CA MET A 189 7.12 6.55 -19.18
C MET A 189 8.02 6.20 -20.35
N THR A 190 9.22 6.80 -20.47
CA THR A 190 10.09 6.62 -21.65
C THR A 190 11.39 5.88 -21.37
N GLU A 191 12.04 6.07 -20.21
CA GLU A 191 13.34 5.44 -19.92
C GLU A 191 13.22 3.93 -19.67
N ASP A 192 12.14 3.51 -19.01
CA ASP A 192 11.86 2.08 -18.80
C ASP A 192 10.36 1.77 -19.04
N ALA A 193 9.91 2.06 -20.26
CA ALA A 193 8.50 2.01 -20.66
C ALA A 193 7.83 0.64 -20.41
N ARG A 194 8.60 -0.44 -20.42
CA ARG A 194 8.07 -1.80 -20.14
C ARG A 194 7.70 -2.02 -18.69
N HIS A 195 8.23 -1.20 -17.80
CA HIS A 195 8.05 -1.33 -16.35
C HIS A 195 7.34 -0.12 -15.75
N ALA A 196 6.94 0.83 -16.58
CA ALA A 196 6.16 1.99 -16.16
C ALA A 196 4.68 1.62 -16.07
N VAL A 197 4.06 1.74 -14.91
CA VAL A 197 2.61 1.55 -14.78
C VAL A 197 1.85 2.68 -15.48
N ALA A 198 0.64 2.37 -15.89
CA ALA A 198 -0.20 3.27 -16.69
C ALA A 198 -0.51 4.60 -15.99
N THR A 199 -0.66 5.66 -16.79
CA THR A 199 -1.13 6.98 -16.34
C THR A 199 -2.66 7.12 -16.36
N VAL A 200 -3.36 6.03 -16.66
CA VAL A 200 -4.82 5.94 -16.74
C VAL A 200 -5.36 4.94 -15.73
N PRO A 201 -6.58 5.09 -15.24
CA PRO A 201 -7.18 4.13 -14.31
C PRO A 201 -7.22 2.73 -14.89
N LYS A 202 -6.94 1.75 -14.05
CA LYS A 202 -7.06 0.33 -14.39
C LYS A 202 -8.44 -0.20 -14.03
N HIS A 203 -8.92 -1.16 -14.83
CA HIS A 203 -10.19 -1.82 -14.55
C HIS A 203 -10.21 -2.49 -13.19
N ALA A 204 -11.31 -2.36 -12.46
CA ALA A 204 -11.46 -2.87 -11.11
C ALA A 204 -11.24 -4.40 -11.01
N ASP A 205 -11.54 -5.14 -12.07
CA ASP A 205 -11.31 -6.59 -12.13
C ASP A 205 -9.84 -6.98 -11.90
N LEU A 206 -8.89 -6.09 -12.21
CA LEU A 206 -7.47 -6.38 -12.00
C LEU A 206 -7.04 -6.40 -10.53
N TYR A 207 -7.78 -5.72 -9.65
CA TYR A 207 -7.38 -5.56 -8.25
C TYR A 207 -8.50 -5.76 -7.22
N LEU A 208 -9.78 -5.82 -7.62
CA LEU A 208 -10.91 -6.04 -6.72
C LEU A 208 -11.70 -7.32 -7.02
N ALA A 209 -11.74 -7.76 -8.27
CA ALA A 209 -12.60 -8.85 -8.71
C ALA A 209 -11.86 -9.96 -9.50
N HIS A 210 -10.52 -9.99 -9.44
CA HIS A 210 -9.77 -11.08 -10.05
C HIS A 210 -9.97 -12.40 -9.27
N GLU A 211 -9.62 -13.52 -9.88
CA GLU A 211 -9.86 -14.87 -9.31
C GLU A 211 -9.31 -15.05 -7.88
N HIS A 212 -8.24 -14.33 -7.53
CA HIS A 212 -7.55 -14.43 -6.24
C HIS A 212 -7.85 -13.24 -5.31
N ALA A 213 -8.79 -12.36 -5.69
CA ALA A 213 -9.13 -11.16 -4.92
C ALA A 213 -9.54 -11.50 -3.48
N GLY A 214 -9.10 -10.66 -2.55
CA GLY A 214 -9.33 -10.84 -1.13
C GLY A 214 -8.43 -11.88 -0.46
N GLY A 215 -7.50 -12.50 -1.20
CA GLY A 215 -6.56 -13.48 -0.67
C GLY A 215 -5.74 -12.96 0.48
N ALA A 216 -5.10 -11.80 0.31
CA ALA A 216 -4.28 -11.19 1.35
C ALA A 216 -5.10 -10.80 2.58
N LYS A 217 -6.25 -10.16 2.39
CA LYS A 217 -7.13 -9.71 3.47
C LYS A 217 -7.67 -10.89 4.30
N THR A 218 -7.99 -12.00 3.63
CA THR A 218 -8.52 -13.20 4.28
C THR A 218 -7.44 -14.00 5.00
N ALA A 219 -6.28 -14.18 4.37
CA ALA A 219 -5.17 -14.96 4.89
C ALA A 219 -4.34 -14.21 5.92
N PHE A 220 -4.05 -12.93 5.65
CA PHE A 220 -3.13 -12.08 6.40
C PHE A 220 -3.76 -10.72 6.74
N PRO A 221 -4.85 -10.66 7.53
CA PRO A 221 -5.55 -9.41 7.81
C PRO A 221 -4.67 -8.33 8.46
N ARG A 222 -3.71 -8.74 9.31
CA ARG A 222 -2.79 -7.80 9.96
C ARG A 222 -1.72 -7.25 9.02
N LEU A 223 -1.18 -8.10 8.13
CA LEU A 223 -0.21 -7.65 7.12
C LEU A 223 -0.88 -6.80 6.05
N SER A 224 -2.08 -7.15 5.62
CA SER A 224 -2.89 -6.32 4.71
C SER A 224 -3.21 -4.96 5.32
N SER A 225 -3.53 -4.90 6.60
CA SER A 225 -3.75 -3.64 7.32
C SER A 225 -2.48 -2.78 7.37
N LEU A 226 -1.30 -3.40 7.51
CA LEU A 226 -0.03 -2.67 7.49
C LEU A 226 0.24 -2.07 6.12
N MET A 227 0.13 -2.88 5.06
CA MET A 227 0.27 -2.44 3.67
C MET A 227 -0.66 -1.26 3.37
N TRP A 228 -1.95 -1.41 3.69
CA TRP A 228 -2.94 -0.37 3.52
C TRP A 228 -2.57 0.93 4.27
N THR A 229 -2.08 0.81 5.51
CA THR A 229 -1.68 1.96 6.33
C THR A 229 -0.47 2.69 5.72
N ASN A 230 0.49 1.94 5.16
CA ASN A 230 1.63 2.50 4.45
C ASN A 230 1.19 3.27 3.19
N GLN A 231 0.33 2.69 2.38
CA GLN A 231 -0.23 3.32 1.17
C GLN A 231 -1.02 4.60 1.52
N TRP A 232 -1.79 4.57 2.63
CA TRP A 232 -2.47 5.77 3.11
C TRP A 232 -1.47 6.88 3.45
N LEU A 233 -0.36 6.58 4.15
CA LEU A 233 0.61 7.62 4.51
C LEU A 233 1.31 8.19 3.30
N GLN A 234 1.63 7.40 2.28
CA GLN A 234 2.25 7.92 1.05
C GLN A 234 1.42 9.06 0.44
N LEU A 235 0.12 8.83 0.26
CA LEU A 235 -0.80 9.86 -0.22
C LEU A 235 -0.98 11.00 0.79
N ALA A 236 -1.16 10.69 2.06
CA ALA A 236 -1.42 11.67 3.10
C ALA A 236 -0.22 12.60 3.36
N SER A 237 1.01 12.10 3.26
CA SER A 237 2.21 12.93 3.40
C SER A 237 2.38 13.87 2.20
N LEU A 238 2.14 13.40 0.98
CA LEU A 238 2.13 14.24 -0.22
C LEU A 238 1.09 15.36 -0.11
N GLU A 239 -0.13 15.03 0.31
CA GLU A 239 -1.17 16.04 0.53
C GLU A 239 -0.75 17.09 1.55
N ALA A 240 -0.22 16.65 2.71
CA ALA A 240 0.23 17.57 3.75
C ALA A 240 1.36 18.50 3.28
N ILE A 241 2.28 17.97 2.46
CA ILE A 241 3.37 18.76 1.85
C ILE A 241 2.80 19.77 0.85
N VAL A 242 1.93 19.33 -0.05
CA VAL A 242 1.34 20.19 -1.10
C VAL A 242 0.51 21.31 -0.48
N VAL A 243 -0.43 20.97 0.41
CA VAL A 243 -1.30 21.96 1.04
C VAL A 243 -0.53 22.92 1.93
N GLY A 244 0.49 22.42 2.65
CA GLY A 244 1.35 23.28 3.49
C GLY A 244 2.15 24.32 2.69
N GLN A 245 2.33 24.12 1.38
CA GLN A 245 2.96 25.10 0.49
C GLN A 245 1.94 26.02 -0.19
N LEU A 246 0.72 25.54 -0.43
CA LEU A 246 -0.36 26.35 -0.99
C LEU A 246 -0.92 27.33 0.04
N ASP A 247 -0.98 26.94 1.32
CA ASP A 247 -1.49 27.74 2.41
C ASP A 247 -0.65 27.54 3.68
N SER A 248 -0.01 28.60 4.15
CA SER A 248 0.89 28.59 5.30
C SER A 248 0.22 28.15 6.62
N GLN A 249 -1.10 28.28 6.76
CA GLN A 249 -1.82 27.75 7.92
C GLN A 249 -1.71 26.23 8.08
N PHE A 250 -1.43 25.52 7.00
CA PHE A 250 -1.24 24.07 6.97
C PHE A 250 0.22 23.62 7.00
N ALA A 251 1.18 24.56 7.08
CA ALA A 251 2.62 24.23 7.05
C ALA A 251 3.07 23.24 8.14
N GLY A 252 2.36 23.19 9.28
CA GLY A 252 2.63 22.25 10.39
C GLY A 252 1.90 20.90 10.30
N LYS A 253 1.26 20.55 9.19
CA LYS A 253 0.42 19.35 9.12
C LYS A 253 1.17 18.05 8.88
N VAL A 254 2.38 18.08 8.33
CA VAL A 254 3.20 16.88 8.12
C VAL A 254 3.44 16.11 9.44
N PRO A 255 3.93 16.71 10.54
CA PRO A 255 4.06 16.01 11.81
C PRO A 255 2.74 15.39 12.31
N VAL A 256 1.62 16.12 12.19
CA VAL A 256 0.29 15.62 12.58
C VAL A 256 -0.11 14.39 11.75
N THR A 257 0.20 14.38 10.46
CA THR A 257 -0.05 13.24 9.57
C THR A 257 0.79 12.02 10.00
N LEU A 258 2.06 12.23 10.39
CA LEU A 258 2.92 11.18 10.91
C LEU A 258 2.43 10.62 12.25
N GLU A 259 1.97 11.46 13.17
CA GLU A 259 1.36 11.00 14.43
C GLU A 259 0.12 10.12 14.16
N ARG A 260 -0.72 10.52 13.22
CA ARG A 260 -1.90 9.73 12.81
C ARG A 260 -1.50 8.39 12.18
N TYR A 261 -0.46 8.38 11.37
CA TYR A 261 0.08 7.15 10.82
C TYR A 261 0.53 6.18 11.92
N TRP A 262 1.35 6.64 12.85
CA TRP A 262 1.81 5.81 13.95
C TRP A 262 0.67 5.34 14.86
N ALA A 263 -0.37 6.14 15.02
CA ALA A 263 -1.58 5.72 15.72
C ALA A 263 -2.31 4.59 14.98
N LYS A 264 -2.36 4.63 13.62
CA LYS A 264 -2.92 3.55 12.81
C LYS A 264 -2.08 2.28 12.91
N VAL A 265 -0.76 2.38 12.76
CA VAL A 265 0.17 1.25 12.93
C VAL A 265 0.04 0.61 14.32
N GLY A 266 -0.03 1.42 15.37
CA GLY A 266 -0.14 0.96 16.75
C GLY A 266 -1.52 0.43 17.15
N SER A 267 -2.58 0.73 16.39
CA SER A 267 -3.94 0.27 16.70
C SER A 267 -4.16 -1.22 16.46
N ASP A 268 -3.28 -1.87 15.71
CA ASP A 268 -3.34 -3.30 15.45
C ASP A 268 -2.70 -4.13 16.58
N THR A 269 -3.31 -4.06 17.76
CA THR A 269 -2.88 -4.84 18.94
C THR A 269 -3.45 -6.27 18.96
N GLY A 270 -4.07 -6.73 17.86
CA GLY A 270 -4.73 -8.04 17.80
C GLY A 270 -6.07 -8.11 18.52
N MET A 271 -6.46 -7.05 19.20
CA MET A 271 -7.75 -6.93 19.92
C MET A 271 -8.65 -5.83 19.35
N THR A 272 -8.23 -5.11 18.33
CA THR A 272 -9.05 -4.05 17.74
C THR A 272 -10.08 -4.63 16.80
N MET A 273 -11.35 -4.44 17.15
CA MET A 273 -12.51 -4.72 16.31
C MET A 273 -12.66 -3.70 15.15
N TYR A 274 -11.56 -3.11 14.67
CA TYR A 274 -11.63 -2.24 13.50
C TYR A 274 -11.36 -3.09 12.28
N PRO A 275 -12.36 -3.30 11.41
CA PRO A 275 -12.10 -3.95 10.14
C PRO A 275 -11.04 -3.15 9.37
N VAL A 276 -10.16 -3.86 8.69
CA VAL A 276 -9.31 -3.25 7.66
C VAL A 276 -10.25 -2.50 6.72
N PRO A 277 -9.96 -1.23 6.37
CA PRO A 277 -10.79 -0.52 5.43
C PRO A 277 -11.01 -1.34 4.16
N VAL A 278 -12.25 -1.38 3.70
CA VAL A 278 -12.63 -2.19 2.54
C VAL A 278 -11.99 -1.62 1.29
N ASP A 279 -12.03 -0.29 1.19
CA ASP A 279 -11.55 0.43 0.02
C ASP A 279 -10.07 0.77 0.15
N MET A 280 -9.37 0.63 -0.96
CA MET A 280 -7.97 1.05 -1.05
C MET A 280 -7.86 2.57 -0.95
N PRO A 281 -6.79 3.11 -0.32
CA PRO A 281 -6.52 4.53 -0.37
C PRO A 281 -6.41 4.99 -1.82
N SER A 282 -7.05 6.09 -2.17
CA SER A 282 -6.94 6.69 -3.50
C SER A 282 -6.66 8.19 -3.41
N ALA A 283 -5.89 8.70 -4.36
CA ALA A 283 -5.45 10.09 -4.36
C ALA A 283 -6.61 11.09 -4.36
N PRO A 284 -7.70 10.95 -5.14
CA PRO A 284 -8.80 11.90 -5.10
C PRO A 284 -9.48 12.03 -3.74
N ALA A 285 -9.47 10.96 -2.92
CA ALA A 285 -10.09 10.95 -1.60
C ALA A 285 -9.13 11.38 -0.49
N ILE A 286 -7.89 10.89 -0.51
CA ILE A 286 -6.91 11.12 0.56
C ILE A 286 -6.07 12.37 0.31
N ALA A 287 -5.72 12.63 -0.95
CA ALA A 287 -4.80 13.69 -1.36
C ALA A 287 -5.38 14.56 -2.49
N PRO A 288 -6.55 15.22 -2.28
CA PRO A 288 -7.25 15.93 -3.35
C PRO A 288 -6.46 17.13 -3.89
N ALA A 289 -5.66 17.82 -3.09
CA ALA A 289 -4.82 18.91 -3.56
C ALA A 289 -3.66 18.38 -4.41
N PHE A 290 -2.99 17.33 -3.98
CA PHE A 290 -1.98 16.65 -4.79
C PHE A 290 -2.58 16.14 -6.11
N TYR A 291 -3.74 15.46 -6.06
CA TYR A 291 -4.45 15.02 -7.27
C TYR A 291 -4.76 16.16 -8.22
N SER A 292 -5.21 17.32 -7.71
CA SER A 292 -5.47 18.52 -8.51
C SER A 292 -4.22 19.13 -9.13
N GLU A 293 -3.07 19.06 -8.45
CA GLU A 293 -1.80 19.60 -8.97
C GLU A 293 -1.12 18.68 -9.97
N ALA A 294 -1.25 17.36 -9.81
CA ALA A 294 -0.54 16.34 -10.58
C ALA A 294 -1.39 15.08 -10.83
N PRO A 295 -2.51 15.15 -11.57
CA PRO A 295 -3.45 14.04 -11.70
C PRO A 295 -2.84 12.77 -12.30
N GLN A 296 -1.94 12.87 -13.28
CA GLN A 296 -1.27 11.71 -13.86
C GLN A 296 -0.25 11.08 -12.89
N ALA A 297 0.49 11.89 -12.13
CA ALA A 297 1.39 11.35 -11.10
C ALA A 297 0.60 10.64 -9.99
N ALA A 298 -0.51 11.22 -9.56
CA ALA A 298 -1.41 10.60 -8.59
C ALA A 298 -1.99 9.27 -9.11
N MET A 299 -2.32 9.21 -10.41
CA MET A 299 -2.80 7.96 -11.04
C MET A 299 -1.73 6.87 -11.07
N ILE A 300 -0.48 7.22 -11.39
CA ILE A 300 0.64 6.26 -11.34
C ILE A 300 0.77 5.69 -9.91
N ILE A 301 0.75 6.54 -8.89
CA ILE A 301 0.84 6.11 -7.48
C ILE A 301 -0.34 5.21 -7.10
N ASP A 302 -1.56 5.58 -7.45
CA ASP A 302 -2.74 4.77 -7.18
C ASP A 302 -2.68 3.41 -7.91
N ASN A 303 -2.19 3.38 -9.14
CA ASN A 303 -2.01 2.12 -9.88
C ASN A 303 -0.91 1.24 -9.27
N LEU A 304 0.18 1.82 -8.77
CA LEU A 304 1.20 1.07 -8.01
C LEU A 304 0.61 0.44 -6.75
N ASN A 305 -0.16 1.19 -5.97
CA ASN A 305 -0.83 0.69 -4.78
C ASN A 305 -1.81 -0.45 -5.10
N ARG A 306 -2.53 -0.37 -6.22
CA ARG A 306 -3.44 -1.42 -6.69
C ARG A 306 -2.69 -2.65 -7.18
N LEU A 307 -1.59 -2.45 -7.90
CA LEU A 307 -0.71 -3.55 -8.29
C LEU A 307 -0.19 -4.30 -7.05
N GLU A 308 0.27 -3.58 -6.03
CA GLU A 308 0.72 -4.19 -4.78
C GLU A 308 -0.38 -5.00 -4.09
N ALA A 309 -1.61 -4.52 -4.10
CA ALA A 309 -2.74 -5.26 -3.54
C ALA A 309 -3.01 -6.55 -4.33
N ALA A 310 -3.03 -6.48 -5.66
CA ALA A 310 -3.20 -7.66 -6.50
C ALA A 310 -2.05 -8.68 -6.34
N VAL A 311 -0.82 -8.19 -6.23
CA VAL A 311 0.37 -9.01 -5.93
C VAL A 311 0.22 -9.70 -4.56
N ALA A 312 -0.18 -8.95 -3.54
CA ALA A 312 -0.41 -9.50 -2.20
C ALA A 312 -1.50 -10.58 -2.20
N ASP A 313 -2.59 -10.37 -2.92
CA ASP A 313 -3.69 -11.32 -3.05
C ASP A 313 -3.23 -12.63 -3.69
N ILE A 314 -2.45 -12.57 -4.78
CA ILE A 314 -1.89 -13.74 -5.45
C ILE A 314 -0.89 -14.48 -4.55
N ILE A 315 0.01 -13.77 -3.87
CA ILE A 315 0.99 -14.37 -2.95
C ILE A 315 0.29 -15.07 -1.77
N ALA A 316 -0.73 -14.43 -1.24
CA ALA A 316 -1.46 -14.91 -0.07
C ALA A 316 -2.41 -16.07 -0.39
N TYR A 317 -2.86 -16.20 -1.63
CA TYR A 317 -3.81 -17.23 -2.03
C TYR A 317 -3.17 -18.63 -1.95
N PRO A 318 -3.80 -19.60 -1.26
CA PRO A 318 -3.17 -20.90 -1.05
C PRO A 318 -3.16 -21.77 -2.31
N ASN A 319 -2.05 -22.49 -2.52
CA ASN A 319 -1.91 -23.55 -3.52
C ASN A 319 -2.04 -23.10 -4.99
N ILE A 320 -1.52 -21.95 -5.37
CA ILE A 320 -1.38 -21.54 -6.77
C ILE A 320 -0.12 -22.22 -7.36
N GLU A 321 -0.29 -23.05 -8.39
CA GLU A 321 0.81 -23.76 -9.05
C GLU A 321 1.65 -22.84 -9.94
N ASN A 322 1.01 -21.90 -10.65
CA ASN A 322 1.64 -20.95 -11.59
C ASN A 322 1.72 -19.54 -11.03
N ARG A 323 1.98 -19.38 -9.72
CA ARG A 323 1.99 -18.09 -9.02
C ARG A 323 2.88 -17.05 -9.71
N ASP A 324 4.11 -17.42 -10.07
CA ASP A 324 5.07 -16.48 -10.65
C ASP A 324 4.60 -15.99 -12.05
N GLU A 325 3.97 -16.86 -12.84
CA GLU A 325 3.37 -16.47 -14.12
C GLU A 325 2.21 -15.50 -13.93
N LEU A 326 1.34 -15.70 -12.93
CA LEU A 326 0.25 -14.79 -12.61
C LEU A 326 0.76 -13.43 -12.13
N LEU A 327 1.82 -13.40 -11.34
CA LEU A 327 2.47 -12.17 -10.90
C LEU A 327 3.07 -11.38 -12.08
N GLU A 328 3.67 -12.07 -13.05
CA GLU A 328 4.17 -11.44 -14.29
C GLU A 328 3.02 -10.88 -15.13
N ILE A 329 1.94 -11.63 -15.31
CA ILE A 329 0.75 -11.21 -16.07
C ILE A 329 0.12 -9.96 -15.42
N VAL A 330 -0.12 -9.97 -14.12
CA VAL A 330 -0.73 -8.82 -13.45
C VAL A 330 0.17 -7.59 -13.53
N ALA A 331 1.48 -7.74 -13.35
CA ALA A 331 2.41 -6.63 -13.50
C ALA A 331 2.37 -6.06 -14.93
N GLU A 332 2.34 -6.92 -15.97
CA GLU A 332 2.24 -6.49 -17.37
C GLU A 332 0.91 -5.76 -17.64
N GLU A 333 -0.22 -6.25 -17.09
CA GLU A 333 -1.53 -5.57 -17.27
C GLU A 333 -1.53 -4.16 -16.70
N PHE A 334 -0.84 -3.92 -15.58
CA PHE A 334 -0.72 -2.59 -15.00
C PHE A 334 0.17 -1.63 -15.82
N THR A 335 1.04 -2.13 -16.69
CA THR A 335 1.86 -1.27 -17.57
C THR A 335 1.16 -0.87 -18.87
N LYS A 336 0.04 -1.49 -19.23
CA LYS A 336 -0.72 -1.16 -20.46
C LYS A 336 -1.49 0.15 -20.29
N ASN A 337 -1.33 1.08 -21.23
CA ASN A 337 -2.04 2.36 -21.25
C ASN A 337 -3.38 2.28 -22.03
N ASP A 338 -4.17 1.26 -21.76
CA ASP A 338 -5.46 1.08 -22.41
C ASP A 338 -6.49 2.01 -21.75
N VAL A 339 -6.96 3.00 -22.51
CA VAL A 339 -7.94 3.98 -22.03
C VAL A 339 -9.35 3.42 -22.21
N ASN A 340 -10.09 3.36 -21.09
CA ASN A 340 -11.52 3.06 -21.11
C ASN A 340 -12.26 4.12 -20.27
N ILE A 341 -13.18 4.83 -20.90
CA ILE A 341 -13.95 5.91 -20.24
C ILE A 341 -14.74 5.40 -19.03
N SER A 342 -15.19 4.14 -19.05
CA SER A 342 -15.89 3.54 -17.91
C SER A 342 -14.98 3.40 -16.70
N ASP A 343 -13.68 3.10 -16.89
CA ASP A 343 -12.71 2.95 -15.81
C ASP A 343 -12.39 4.28 -15.15
N GLU A 344 -12.32 5.38 -15.91
CA GLU A 344 -12.16 6.72 -15.37
C GLU A 344 -13.34 7.12 -14.47
N MET A 345 -14.55 6.83 -14.92
CA MET A 345 -15.76 7.11 -14.14
C MET A 345 -15.83 6.24 -12.89
N GLU A 346 -15.49 4.97 -12.99
CA GLU A 346 -15.49 4.04 -11.87
C GLU A 346 -14.44 4.42 -10.84
N TYR A 347 -13.24 4.81 -11.26
CA TYR A 347 -12.18 5.32 -10.39
C TYR A 347 -12.64 6.51 -9.54
N LEU A 348 -13.24 7.52 -10.17
CA LEU A 348 -13.74 8.69 -9.44
C LEU A 348 -14.91 8.34 -8.54
N LEU A 349 -15.81 7.46 -8.99
CA LEU A 349 -16.94 7.01 -8.19
C LEU A 349 -16.48 6.16 -7.00
N SER A 350 -15.48 5.30 -7.15
CA SER A 350 -14.94 4.50 -6.06
C SER A 350 -14.29 5.39 -5.00
N ALA A 351 -13.58 6.44 -5.41
CA ALA A 351 -13.03 7.44 -4.49
C ALA A 351 -14.11 8.17 -3.67
N LEU A 352 -15.32 8.30 -4.22
CA LEU A 352 -16.45 8.95 -3.55
C LEU A 352 -17.34 7.97 -2.75
N ARG A 353 -17.48 6.72 -3.19
CA ARG A 353 -18.39 5.72 -2.59
C ARG A 353 -18.03 5.35 -1.16
N GLY A 354 -16.77 5.05 -0.92
CA GLY A 354 -16.29 4.71 0.42
C GLY A 354 -16.25 5.93 1.33
N GLY A 355 -16.25 7.10 0.71
CA GLY A 355 -15.96 8.34 1.39
C GLY A 355 -14.57 8.32 2.03
N ILE A 356 -14.09 9.47 2.39
CA ILE A 356 -12.79 9.66 3.03
C ILE A 356 -12.58 8.74 4.26
N PHE A 357 -13.66 8.37 4.95
CA PHE A 357 -13.59 7.57 6.18
C PHE A 357 -13.29 6.10 5.94
N ASN A 358 -13.85 5.49 4.88
CA ASN A 358 -13.57 4.10 4.52
C ASN A 358 -12.16 3.93 3.94
N GLN A 359 -11.53 5.03 3.54
CA GLN A 359 -10.16 5.08 3.04
C GLN A 359 -9.17 5.64 4.10
N GLY A 360 -9.49 5.54 5.39
CA GLY A 360 -8.58 5.91 6.49
C GLY A 360 -8.64 7.37 6.93
N GLY A 361 -9.57 8.15 6.40
CA GLY A 361 -9.73 9.56 6.71
C GLY A 361 -8.81 10.46 5.90
N PRO A 362 -9.14 11.76 5.80
CA PRO A 362 -8.36 12.72 5.03
C PRO A 362 -6.97 12.91 5.64
N ALA A 363 -6.02 13.29 4.80
CA ALA A 363 -4.66 13.64 5.24
C ALA A 363 -4.67 14.79 6.26
N LEU A 364 -5.53 15.77 6.03
CA LEU A 364 -5.64 16.98 6.83
C LEU A 364 -6.96 17.00 7.61
N GLY A 365 -6.89 17.25 8.91
CA GLY A 365 -8.09 17.41 9.73
C GLY A 365 -7.91 16.95 11.19
N GLU A 366 -8.77 17.39 12.06
CA GLU A 366 -8.82 17.03 13.51
C GLU A 366 -9.55 15.70 13.77
N LEU A 367 -9.31 14.69 12.97
CA LEU A 367 -10.16 13.50 12.89
C LEU A 367 -9.88 12.41 13.93
N GLY A 368 -8.86 12.55 14.77
CA GLY A 368 -8.48 11.51 15.71
C GLY A 368 -9.59 11.03 16.68
N ARG A 369 -10.53 11.91 17.05
CA ARG A 369 -11.72 11.52 17.87
C ARG A 369 -12.95 11.26 17.02
N SER A 370 -13.17 12.02 15.94
CA SER A 370 -14.39 11.90 15.13
C SER A 370 -14.40 10.65 14.23
N GLU A 371 -13.26 10.18 13.75
CA GLU A 371 -13.15 8.92 13.02
C GLU A 371 -13.57 7.73 13.89
N ARG A 372 -13.08 7.67 15.13
CA ARG A 372 -13.47 6.63 16.09
C ARG A 372 -14.95 6.69 16.48
N ASN A 373 -15.49 7.90 16.63
CA ASN A 373 -16.88 8.07 17.06
C ASN A 373 -17.86 7.79 15.92
N ARG A 374 -17.56 8.19 14.69
CA ARG A 374 -18.46 7.92 13.53
C ARG A 374 -18.52 6.45 13.16
N SER A 375 -17.42 5.70 13.28
CA SER A 375 -17.45 4.24 13.11
C SER A 375 -18.28 3.59 14.22
N ARG A 376 -18.23 4.10 15.45
CA ARG A 376 -19.12 3.66 16.55
C ARG A 376 -20.57 4.02 16.29
N ASP A 377 -20.84 5.27 15.91
CA ASP A 377 -22.20 5.76 15.67
C ASP A 377 -22.85 5.03 14.49
N ALA A 378 -22.08 4.69 13.45
CA ALA A 378 -22.55 3.86 12.34
C ALA A 378 -22.85 2.42 12.79
N MET A 379 -22.01 1.81 13.64
CA MET A 379 -22.28 0.50 14.21
C MET A 379 -23.46 0.51 15.17
N ASP A 380 -23.58 1.53 16.01
CA ASP A 380 -24.70 1.68 16.93
C ASP A 380 -26.02 1.91 16.18
N MET A 381 -26.03 2.67 15.08
CA MET A 381 -27.20 2.82 14.22
C MET A 381 -27.62 1.49 13.56
N VAL A 382 -26.66 0.72 13.05
CA VAL A 382 -26.95 -0.61 12.48
C VAL A 382 -27.48 -1.56 13.54
N HIS A 383 -26.89 -1.55 14.74
CA HIS A 383 -27.35 -2.38 15.86
C HIS A 383 -28.77 -1.97 16.34
N THR A 384 -29.05 -0.68 16.42
CA THR A 384 -30.36 -0.15 16.78
C THR A 384 -31.42 -0.49 15.73
N MET A 385 -31.10 -0.43 14.44
CA MET A 385 -32.03 -0.83 13.37
C MET A 385 -32.33 -2.32 13.38
N ILE A 386 -31.36 -3.18 13.71
CA ILE A 386 -31.57 -4.64 13.79
C ILE A 386 -32.43 -5.00 14.99
N MET A 387 -32.29 -4.29 16.12
CA MET A 387 -33.04 -4.57 17.34
C MET A 387 -34.43 -3.92 17.39
N SER A 388 -34.72 -2.96 16.51
CA SER A 388 -36.03 -2.27 16.40
C SER A 388 -36.88 -2.77 15.23
N GLY A 389 -36.68 -4.00 14.78
CA GLY A 389 -37.55 -4.67 13.82
C GLY A 389 -39.01 -4.68 14.30
N PRO A 390 -40.01 -4.66 13.41
CA PRO A 390 -41.40 -4.48 13.76
C PRO A 390 -41.88 -5.61 14.67
N GLN A 391 -42.48 -5.22 15.82
CA GLN A 391 -43.28 -6.10 16.69
C GLN A 391 -44.60 -6.40 16.04
#